data_f695b8518e0584ed0a8ba3969b8730aa
#
_entry.id   f695b8518e0584ed0a8ba3969b8730aa
#
_cell.length_a   1.000
_cell.length_b   1.000
_cell.length_c   1.000
_cell.angle_alpha   90.00
_cell.angle_beta   90.00
_cell.angle_gamma   90.00
#
_symmetry.space_group_name_H-M   'P 1'
#
loop_
_entity.id
_entity.type
_entity.pdbx_description
1 polymer ?
#
loop_
_entity_poly.entity_id
_entity_poly.type
_entity_poly.pdbx_seq_one_letter_code
_entity_poly.pdbx_strand_id
1 'polypeptide(L)'
;MYDILIKRARIIDGTGSPSFWGDVAVQDGKIVGIGNDLGLARETCDADGLTLCPGFIDSHSHGDMMFELDPSFFQEVEQGVTTQIEGMCGISAAPFSETHLDSALEIAATVVDCDFLQSAGCRFDYQQYLDHLEHIPAGNNYVLMVGHGTLRAFVMGMDDREPTSVELQKMEETLHQCMEAGALGISYGLQYPPGAYASTEEMVHLSSVAAKYDGVIAAHVRDEGNHLLEADQEMIQVARSSHCKLVISHHKAINQPNWGKSQKTLSLIEQANQRGCNVYCDQYPYTASSTGLKSRIPQHLHSLGENQLISLMSDPEQRSMMQNAILAGMNPEQRFGTTMFGASPAHPEYTGKMVLDVARDLQKDPCELVMDVLCDDHL
;
A
#
# COMPACT_ATOMS: atom_id res chain seq x y z
N MET A 1 8.62 -40.97 12.09
CA MET A 1 7.46 -40.45 12.82
C MET A 1 7.44 -38.93 12.52
N TYR A 2 6.40 -38.49 11.90
CA TYR A 2 6.26 -37.08 11.49
C TYR A 2 6.04 -36.16 12.70
N ASP A 3 6.20 -34.84 12.50
CA ASP A 3 5.87 -33.87 13.52
C ASP A 3 4.35 -33.68 13.60
N ILE A 4 3.72 -33.42 12.45
CA ILE A 4 2.28 -33.21 12.33
C ILE A 4 1.75 -34.10 11.20
N LEU A 5 0.57 -34.68 11.41
CA LEU A 5 -0.19 -35.40 10.39
C LEU A 5 -1.62 -34.85 10.36
N ILE A 6 -1.99 -34.22 9.24
CA ILE A 6 -3.34 -33.77 8.97
C ILE A 6 -4.07 -34.85 8.19
N LYS A 7 -5.15 -35.38 8.74
CA LYS A 7 -5.88 -36.53 8.16
C LYS A 7 -7.23 -36.12 7.58
N ARG A 8 -7.67 -36.87 6.59
CA ARG A 8 -9.01 -36.81 5.99
C ARG A 8 -9.38 -35.39 5.49
N ALA A 9 -8.41 -34.69 4.93
CA ALA A 9 -8.62 -33.37 4.37
C ALA A 9 -9.06 -33.43 2.90
N ARG A 10 -9.89 -32.47 2.50
CA ARG A 10 -10.07 -32.14 1.09
C ARG A 10 -8.96 -31.16 0.68
N ILE A 11 -7.97 -31.65 -0.05
CA ILE A 11 -6.77 -30.88 -0.37
C ILE A 11 -6.99 -30.04 -1.64
N ILE A 12 -6.67 -28.74 -1.54
CA ILE A 12 -6.51 -27.81 -2.65
C ILE A 12 -5.06 -27.33 -2.60
N ASP A 13 -4.24 -27.78 -3.56
CA ASP A 13 -2.78 -27.63 -3.50
C ASP A 13 -2.26 -26.31 -4.15
N GLY A 14 -3.15 -25.45 -4.64
CA GLY A 14 -2.78 -24.20 -5.30
C GLY A 14 -2.30 -24.32 -6.74
N THR A 15 -2.22 -25.52 -7.32
CA THR A 15 -1.75 -25.74 -8.70
C THR A 15 -2.80 -25.45 -9.77
N GLY A 16 -4.05 -25.18 -9.37
CA GLY A 16 -5.20 -25.08 -10.28
C GLY A 16 -5.82 -26.43 -10.64
N SER A 17 -5.27 -27.54 -10.14
CA SER A 17 -5.84 -28.87 -10.30
C SER A 17 -7.10 -29.05 -9.46
N PRO A 18 -8.01 -30.00 -9.85
CA PRO A 18 -9.16 -30.34 -9.00
C PRO A 18 -8.74 -30.78 -7.59
N SER A 19 -9.53 -30.43 -6.58
CA SER A 19 -9.30 -30.89 -5.21
C SER A 19 -9.38 -32.42 -5.10
N PHE A 20 -8.61 -32.98 -4.18
CA PHE A 20 -8.57 -34.42 -3.90
C PHE A 20 -8.58 -34.71 -2.40
N TRP A 21 -8.90 -35.94 -1.99
CA TRP A 21 -8.91 -36.36 -0.60
C TRP A 21 -7.57 -36.98 -0.24
N GLY A 22 -7.05 -36.66 0.96
CA GLY A 22 -5.81 -37.27 1.43
C GLY A 22 -5.40 -36.75 2.81
N ASP A 23 -4.27 -37.28 3.25
CA ASP A 23 -3.56 -36.84 4.45
C ASP A 23 -2.32 -36.03 4.04
N VAL A 24 -1.86 -35.16 4.91
CA VAL A 24 -0.63 -34.37 4.73
C VAL A 24 0.27 -34.55 5.94
N ALA A 25 1.52 -34.97 5.69
CA ALA A 25 2.54 -35.13 6.72
C ALA A 25 3.55 -33.97 6.67
N VAL A 26 3.85 -33.40 7.84
CA VAL A 26 4.84 -32.33 8.03
C VAL A 26 5.94 -32.84 8.93
N GLN A 27 7.20 -32.56 8.57
CA GLN A 27 8.38 -32.83 9.36
C GLN A 27 9.41 -31.71 9.16
N ASP A 28 9.99 -31.22 10.27
CA ASP A 28 10.96 -30.14 10.28
C ASP A 28 10.46 -28.89 9.49
N GLY A 29 9.19 -28.52 9.70
CA GLY A 29 8.53 -27.37 9.05
C GLY A 29 8.23 -27.53 7.56
N LYS A 30 8.40 -28.74 7.00
CA LYS A 30 8.19 -29.00 5.56
C LYS A 30 7.13 -30.07 5.33
N ILE A 31 6.34 -29.92 4.28
CA ILE A 31 5.48 -30.99 3.78
C ILE A 31 6.36 -32.09 3.19
N VAL A 32 6.33 -33.26 3.79
CA VAL A 32 7.16 -34.42 3.38
C VAL A 32 6.36 -35.57 2.78
N GLY A 33 5.03 -35.50 2.86
CA GLY A 33 4.15 -36.51 2.25
C GLY A 33 2.74 -35.99 2.06
N ILE A 34 2.14 -36.38 0.93
CA ILE A 34 0.72 -36.15 0.63
C ILE A 34 0.19 -37.48 0.08
N GLY A 35 -0.89 -38.02 0.66
CA GLY A 35 -1.47 -39.30 0.23
C GLY A 35 -2.36 -39.87 1.31
N ASN A 36 -2.53 -41.17 1.29
CA ASN A 36 -3.31 -41.91 2.29
C ASN A 36 -2.39 -42.78 3.14
N ASP A 37 -2.78 -43.02 4.39
CA ASP A 37 -2.09 -43.94 5.29
C ASP A 37 -0.59 -43.63 5.52
N LEU A 38 -0.26 -42.34 5.70
CA LEU A 38 1.12 -41.88 5.80
C LEU A 38 1.86 -42.30 7.09
N GLY A 39 1.19 -42.97 8.02
CA GLY A 39 1.81 -43.52 9.22
C GLY A 39 1.56 -42.68 10.48
N LEU A 40 2.57 -42.60 11.38
CA LEU A 40 2.44 -41.98 12.71
C LEU A 40 3.12 -40.61 12.78
N ALA A 41 2.53 -39.70 13.55
CA ALA A 41 3.08 -38.39 13.87
C ALA A 41 3.07 -38.19 15.39
N ARG A 42 3.82 -37.14 15.84
CA ARG A 42 3.76 -36.68 17.22
C ARG A 42 2.41 -36.02 17.52
N GLU A 43 1.91 -35.25 16.56
CA GLU A 43 0.61 -34.59 16.61
C GLU A 43 -0.23 -35.01 15.40
N THR A 44 -1.51 -35.29 15.63
CA THR A 44 -2.43 -35.64 14.55
C THR A 44 -3.64 -34.72 14.63
N CYS A 45 -3.88 -33.98 13.56
CA CYS A 45 -5.06 -33.16 13.35
C CYS A 45 -6.01 -33.91 12.40
N ASP A 46 -7.22 -34.16 12.85
CA ASP A 46 -8.25 -34.72 12.00
C ASP A 46 -9.06 -33.59 11.36
N ALA A 47 -8.88 -33.38 10.07
CA ALA A 47 -9.58 -32.33 9.33
C ALA A 47 -11.10 -32.60 9.18
N ASP A 48 -11.54 -33.89 9.39
CA ASP A 48 -12.95 -34.28 9.32
C ASP A 48 -13.70 -33.75 8.09
N GLY A 49 -13.03 -33.74 6.95
CA GLY A 49 -13.60 -33.27 5.69
C GLY A 49 -13.43 -31.77 5.43
N LEU A 50 -12.79 -31.02 6.30
CA LEU A 50 -12.41 -29.64 6.05
C LEU A 50 -11.45 -29.52 4.86
N THR A 51 -11.44 -28.37 4.24
CA THR A 51 -10.52 -28.06 3.16
C THR A 51 -9.17 -27.64 3.72
N LEU A 52 -8.10 -28.32 3.26
CA LEU A 52 -6.71 -27.94 3.52
C LEU A 52 -6.13 -27.30 2.26
N CYS A 53 -5.61 -26.12 2.40
CA CYS A 53 -4.92 -25.39 1.33
C CYS A 53 -3.63 -24.75 1.87
N PRO A 54 -2.71 -24.30 1.00
CA PRO A 54 -1.62 -23.41 1.40
C PRO A 54 -2.17 -22.19 2.14
N GLY A 55 -1.39 -21.63 3.07
CA GLY A 55 -1.72 -20.37 3.69
C GLY A 55 -1.86 -19.26 2.63
N PHE A 56 -2.76 -18.32 2.88
CA PHE A 56 -2.98 -17.21 1.96
C PHE A 56 -1.80 -16.26 1.94
N ILE A 57 -1.55 -15.68 0.77
CA ILE A 57 -0.58 -14.61 0.58
C ILE A 57 -1.38 -13.32 0.37
N ASP A 58 -1.26 -12.38 1.32
CA ASP A 58 -1.74 -11.02 1.09
C ASP A 58 -0.71 -10.28 0.23
N SER A 59 -1.10 -9.95 -0.97
CA SER A 59 -0.21 -9.32 -1.95
C SER A 59 -0.12 -7.81 -1.81
N HIS A 60 -0.84 -7.20 -0.86
CA HIS A 60 -0.90 -5.75 -0.69
C HIS A 60 -1.20 -5.37 0.77
N SER A 61 -0.17 -5.06 1.53
CA SER A 61 -0.29 -4.64 2.92
C SER A 61 0.63 -3.47 3.26
N HIS A 62 0.34 -2.82 4.41
CA HIS A 62 1.10 -1.73 5.01
C HIS A 62 1.54 -2.09 6.44
N GLY A 63 1.71 -3.37 6.72
CA GLY A 63 2.09 -3.89 8.02
C GLY A 63 3.56 -3.69 8.36
N ASP A 64 4.40 -3.28 7.41
CA ASP A 64 5.83 -3.07 7.61
C ASP A 64 6.16 -2.05 8.70
N MET A 65 5.26 -1.13 8.98
CA MET A 65 5.39 -0.18 10.08
C MET A 65 4.75 -0.66 11.39
N MET A 66 4.08 -1.81 11.38
CA MET A 66 3.32 -2.33 12.52
C MET A 66 4.07 -3.36 13.36
N PHE A 67 5.25 -3.84 12.91
CA PHE A 67 6.00 -4.90 13.60
C PHE A 67 6.32 -4.59 15.07
N GLU A 68 6.53 -3.31 15.40
CA GLU A 68 6.80 -2.89 16.79
C GLU A 68 5.53 -2.82 17.65
N LEU A 69 4.37 -2.59 17.02
CA LEU A 69 3.09 -2.42 17.73
C LEU A 69 2.39 -3.75 17.95
N ASP A 70 2.25 -4.53 16.91
CA ASP A 70 1.60 -5.85 16.94
C ASP A 70 2.29 -6.84 16.00
N PRO A 71 3.42 -7.40 16.42
CA PRO A 71 4.15 -8.39 15.61
C PRO A 71 3.39 -9.69 15.41
N SER A 72 2.30 -9.91 16.15
CA SER A 72 1.50 -11.14 16.01
C SER A 72 0.74 -11.21 14.70
N PHE A 73 0.38 -10.05 14.11
CA PHE A 73 -0.50 -9.96 12.95
C PHE A 73 -1.73 -10.87 13.10
N PHE A 74 -2.32 -10.83 14.31
CA PHE A 74 -3.36 -11.76 14.72
C PHE A 74 -4.58 -11.72 13.81
N GLN A 75 -4.95 -10.53 13.32
CA GLN A 75 -6.11 -10.34 12.46
C GLN A 75 -5.93 -11.03 11.08
N GLU A 76 -4.73 -10.98 10.54
CA GLU A 76 -4.35 -11.61 9.28
C GLU A 76 -4.22 -13.12 9.45
N VAL A 77 -3.54 -13.54 10.52
CA VAL A 77 -3.35 -14.96 10.85
C VAL A 77 -4.68 -15.67 11.11
N GLU A 78 -5.64 -15.04 11.79
CA GLU A 78 -6.99 -15.61 11.98
C GLU A 78 -7.76 -15.80 10.67
N GLN A 79 -7.43 -15.03 9.63
CA GLN A 79 -8.00 -15.17 8.29
C GLN A 79 -7.23 -16.18 7.42
N GLY A 80 -6.18 -16.80 7.96
CA GLY A 80 -5.36 -17.79 7.26
C GLY A 80 -4.27 -17.17 6.37
N VAL A 81 -3.97 -15.88 6.53
CA VAL A 81 -2.84 -15.21 5.87
C VAL A 81 -1.55 -15.63 6.58
N THR A 82 -0.64 -16.23 5.82
CA THR A 82 0.64 -16.72 6.34
C THR A 82 1.83 -15.97 5.76
N THR A 83 1.60 -15.11 4.78
CA THR A 83 2.62 -14.28 4.14
C THR A 83 1.99 -12.95 3.71
N GLN A 84 2.66 -11.84 3.95
CA GLN A 84 2.25 -10.51 3.53
C GLN A 84 3.33 -9.87 2.66
N ILE A 85 2.92 -9.11 1.63
CA ILE A 85 3.81 -8.25 0.84
C ILE A 85 3.57 -6.82 1.31
N GLU A 86 4.61 -6.23 1.88
CA GLU A 86 4.61 -4.96 2.59
C GLU A 86 5.35 -3.86 1.83
N GLY A 87 5.25 -2.62 2.28
CA GLY A 87 5.92 -1.48 1.64
C GLY A 87 5.23 -1.05 0.36
N MET A 88 3.91 -1.07 0.35
CA MET A 88 3.06 -0.79 -0.81
C MET A 88 2.76 0.71 -0.97
N CYS A 89 2.12 1.08 -2.08
CA CYS A 89 1.67 2.46 -2.38
C CYS A 89 2.76 3.53 -2.27
N GLY A 90 4.01 3.18 -2.54
CA GLY A 90 5.14 4.12 -2.49
C GLY A 90 5.63 4.45 -1.07
N ILE A 91 5.17 3.73 -0.07
CA ILE A 91 5.47 3.96 1.34
C ILE A 91 6.10 2.69 1.91
N SER A 92 7.25 2.81 2.58
CA SER A 92 7.91 1.69 3.25
C SER A 92 8.61 2.15 4.52
N ALA A 93 8.80 1.23 5.47
CA ALA A 93 9.44 1.50 6.76
C ALA A 93 10.95 1.76 6.68
N ALA A 94 11.56 1.56 5.51
CA ALA A 94 12.96 1.87 5.21
C ALA A 94 13.15 2.12 3.70
N PRO A 95 14.19 2.88 3.28
CA PRO A 95 15.22 3.52 4.10
C PRO A 95 14.79 4.88 4.67
N PHE A 96 15.32 5.26 5.82
CA PHE A 96 15.15 6.59 6.43
C PHE A 96 16.49 7.33 6.50
N SER A 97 16.43 8.66 6.44
CA SER A 97 17.58 9.57 6.53
C SER A 97 17.43 10.51 7.72
N GLU A 98 18.51 10.71 8.47
CA GLU A 98 18.51 11.74 9.53
C GLU A 98 18.28 13.15 8.96
N THR A 99 18.73 13.41 7.72
CA THR A 99 18.60 14.72 7.08
C THR A 99 17.14 15.04 6.70
N HIS A 100 16.36 14.02 6.37
CA HIS A 100 14.97 14.17 5.90
C HIS A 100 14.00 13.34 6.74
N LEU A 101 14.26 13.23 8.05
CA LEU A 101 13.41 12.43 8.94
C LEU A 101 11.97 12.95 8.97
N ASP A 102 11.78 14.27 9.05
CA ASP A 102 10.44 14.88 9.07
C ASP A 102 9.64 14.53 7.81
N SER A 103 10.30 14.52 6.65
CA SER A 103 9.67 14.10 5.38
C SER A 103 9.27 12.62 5.38
N ALA A 104 10.11 11.77 5.95
CA ALA A 104 9.82 10.34 6.06
C ALA A 104 8.63 10.09 7.02
N LEU A 105 8.57 10.81 8.14
CA LEU A 105 7.46 10.74 9.08
C LEU A 105 6.15 11.26 8.46
N GLU A 106 6.20 12.33 7.66
CA GLU A 106 5.03 12.86 6.96
C GLU A 106 4.46 11.84 5.95
N ILE A 107 5.31 11.10 5.25
CA ILE A 107 4.87 10.03 4.36
C ILE A 107 4.27 8.87 5.16
N ALA A 108 4.95 8.43 6.20
CA ALA A 108 4.51 7.33 7.04
C ALA A 108 3.17 7.61 7.72
N ALA A 109 2.89 8.88 8.07
CA ALA A 109 1.61 9.33 8.63
C ALA A 109 0.39 9.04 7.74
N THR A 110 0.60 8.77 6.46
CA THR A 110 -0.48 8.34 5.56
C THR A 110 -1.05 6.96 5.89
N VAL A 111 -0.28 6.11 6.58
CA VAL A 111 -0.61 4.70 6.83
C VAL A 111 -0.51 4.28 8.29
N VAL A 112 0.22 5.02 9.14
CA VAL A 112 0.41 4.69 10.56
C VAL A 112 0.47 5.95 11.42
N ASP A 113 0.16 5.82 12.72
CA ASP A 113 0.31 6.91 13.69
C ASP A 113 1.79 7.27 13.91
N CYS A 114 2.13 8.54 13.68
CA CYS A 114 3.51 9.02 13.68
C CYS A 114 4.17 9.10 15.06
N ASP A 115 3.42 9.27 16.14
CA ASP A 115 3.99 9.35 17.50
C ASP A 115 4.77 8.08 17.83
N PHE A 116 4.31 6.96 17.29
CA PHE A 116 4.96 5.67 17.42
C PHE A 116 6.29 5.62 16.63
N LEU A 117 6.31 6.04 15.37
CA LEU A 117 7.52 6.02 14.54
C LEU A 117 8.64 6.87 15.13
N GLN A 118 8.33 8.01 15.74
CA GLN A 118 9.30 8.84 16.47
C GLN A 118 9.88 8.10 17.68
N SER A 119 9.05 7.34 18.41
CA SER A 119 9.47 6.59 19.59
C SER A 119 10.29 5.33 19.25
N ALA A 120 9.98 4.67 18.13
CA ALA A 120 10.67 3.46 17.65
C ALA A 120 12.07 3.74 17.07
N GLY A 121 12.43 5.01 16.88
CA GLY A 121 13.77 5.40 16.41
C GLY A 121 14.08 5.00 14.98
N CYS A 122 13.12 5.19 14.06
CA CYS A 122 13.21 4.89 12.63
C CYS A 122 14.40 5.58 11.96
N ARG A 123 15.58 4.97 12.00
CA ARG A 123 16.85 5.47 11.44
C ARG A 123 17.65 4.34 10.80
N PHE A 124 16.96 3.53 10.00
CA PHE A 124 17.59 2.37 9.41
C PHE A 124 17.91 2.62 7.96
N ASP A 125 19.10 2.19 7.52
CA ASP A 125 19.21 1.73 6.16
C ASP A 125 18.39 0.44 6.00
N TYR A 126 18.18 0.00 4.78
CA TYR A 126 17.26 -1.13 4.53
C TYR A 126 17.78 -2.45 5.13
N GLN A 127 19.09 -2.70 5.11
CA GLN A 127 19.67 -3.91 5.70
C GLN A 127 19.54 -3.90 7.22
N GLN A 128 19.82 -2.78 7.88
CA GLN A 128 19.65 -2.63 9.32
C GLN A 128 18.19 -2.85 9.75
N TYR A 129 17.24 -2.41 8.91
CA TYR A 129 15.84 -2.67 9.16
C TYR A 129 15.51 -4.18 9.08
N LEU A 130 16.00 -4.89 8.06
CA LEU A 130 15.84 -6.34 7.96
C LEU A 130 16.48 -7.08 9.13
N ASP A 131 17.71 -6.71 9.51
CA ASP A 131 18.43 -7.28 10.66
C ASP A 131 17.63 -7.06 11.96
N HIS A 132 16.96 -5.92 12.10
CA HIS A 132 16.09 -5.63 13.24
C HIS A 132 14.85 -6.54 13.23
N LEU A 133 14.19 -6.69 12.10
CA LEU A 133 12.99 -7.54 11.97
C LEU A 133 13.28 -9.02 12.25
N GLU A 134 14.49 -9.53 11.98
CA GLU A 134 14.88 -10.90 12.32
C GLU A 134 14.77 -11.22 13.83
N HIS A 135 14.80 -10.18 14.68
CA HIS A 135 14.67 -10.30 16.13
C HIS A 135 13.24 -10.17 16.64
N ILE A 136 12.30 -9.83 15.76
CA ILE A 136 10.88 -9.68 16.09
C ILE A 136 10.16 -10.99 15.76
N PRO A 137 9.50 -11.64 16.72
CA PRO A 137 8.77 -12.87 16.47
C PRO A 137 7.44 -12.59 15.75
N ALA A 138 7.50 -12.36 14.45
CA ALA A 138 6.29 -12.10 13.63
C ALA A 138 5.39 -13.34 13.55
N GLY A 139 4.08 -13.13 13.56
CA GLY A 139 3.08 -14.19 13.48
C GLY A 139 2.95 -14.83 12.10
N ASN A 140 3.41 -14.14 11.04
CA ASN A 140 3.42 -14.60 9.66
C ASN A 140 4.75 -14.28 8.97
N ASN A 141 4.91 -14.75 7.72
CA ASN A 141 6.04 -14.34 6.90
C ASN A 141 5.75 -12.99 6.25
N TYR A 142 6.80 -12.25 5.94
CA TYR A 142 6.70 -10.98 5.23
C TYR A 142 7.73 -10.88 4.10
N VAL A 143 7.38 -10.13 3.09
CA VAL A 143 8.23 -9.79 1.94
C VAL A 143 8.12 -8.28 1.73
N LEU A 144 9.25 -7.58 1.70
CA LEU A 144 9.28 -6.13 1.71
C LEU A 144 9.58 -5.55 0.34
N MET A 145 8.85 -4.49 -0.02
CA MET A 145 9.15 -3.63 -1.16
C MET A 145 9.77 -2.32 -0.67
N VAL A 146 10.41 -1.60 -1.58
CA VAL A 146 10.91 -0.24 -1.33
C VAL A 146 9.86 0.75 -1.83
N GLY A 147 9.37 1.61 -0.95
CA GLY A 147 8.47 2.69 -1.33
C GLY A 147 9.22 3.77 -2.13
N HIS A 148 8.76 4.08 -3.34
CA HIS A 148 9.33 5.14 -4.15
C HIS A 148 9.21 6.52 -3.48
N GLY A 149 8.08 6.83 -2.85
CA GLY A 149 7.90 8.05 -2.06
C GLY A 149 8.89 8.12 -0.91
N THR A 150 9.08 7.01 -0.18
CA THR A 150 10.09 6.88 0.88
C THR A 150 11.50 7.10 0.32
N LEU A 151 11.81 6.52 -0.84
CA LEU A 151 13.13 6.68 -1.49
C LEU A 151 13.37 8.14 -1.94
N ARG A 152 12.35 8.81 -2.48
CA ARG A 152 12.44 10.25 -2.80
C ARG A 152 12.66 11.09 -1.55
N ALA A 153 11.88 10.84 -0.49
CA ALA A 153 12.05 11.55 0.78
C ALA A 153 13.42 11.33 1.40
N PHE A 154 13.94 10.10 1.31
CA PHE A 154 15.29 9.77 1.78
C PHE A 154 16.37 10.64 1.11
N VAL A 155 16.21 10.98 -0.19
CA VAL A 155 17.24 11.67 -0.98
C VAL A 155 16.99 13.16 -1.06
N MET A 156 15.73 13.62 -1.22
CA MET A 156 15.40 15.00 -1.57
C MET A 156 14.24 15.61 -0.77
N GLY A 157 13.74 14.89 0.25
CA GLY A 157 12.62 15.38 1.07
C GLY A 157 11.30 15.45 0.29
N MET A 158 10.47 16.44 0.61
CA MET A 158 9.14 16.63 0.02
C MET A 158 9.15 17.59 -1.19
N ASP A 159 10.31 17.89 -1.78
CA ASP A 159 10.44 18.86 -2.88
C ASP A 159 9.59 18.48 -4.10
N ASP A 160 8.74 19.42 -4.55
CA ASP A 160 7.96 19.33 -5.80
C ASP A 160 8.83 19.76 -7.00
N ARG A 161 9.72 18.88 -7.41
CA ARG A 161 10.58 19.06 -8.58
C ARG A 161 11.13 17.72 -9.07
N GLU A 162 11.67 17.71 -10.26
CA GLU A 162 12.45 16.57 -10.72
C GLU A 162 13.76 16.44 -9.93
N PRO A 163 14.27 15.20 -9.74
CA PRO A 163 15.59 14.98 -9.16
C PRO A 163 16.69 15.51 -10.07
N THR A 164 17.73 16.07 -9.49
CA THR A 164 18.98 16.30 -10.21
C THR A 164 19.62 14.95 -10.59
N SER A 165 20.57 14.97 -11.52
CA SER A 165 21.29 13.74 -11.89
C SER A 165 21.99 13.08 -10.70
N VAL A 166 22.46 13.85 -9.73
CA VAL A 166 23.13 13.34 -8.52
C VAL A 166 22.11 12.70 -7.58
N GLU A 167 20.93 13.31 -7.42
CA GLU A 167 19.85 12.75 -6.60
C GLU A 167 19.29 11.48 -7.22
N LEU A 168 19.05 11.47 -8.54
CA LEU A 168 18.59 10.27 -9.25
C LEU A 168 19.59 9.13 -9.12
N GLN A 169 20.89 9.42 -9.28
CA GLN A 169 21.95 8.43 -9.07
C GLN A 169 21.93 7.92 -7.61
N LYS A 170 21.72 8.80 -6.64
CA LYS A 170 21.64 8.39 -5.22
C LYS A 170 20.44 7.49 -4.97
N MET A 171 19.27 7.78 -5.56
CA MET A 171 18.10 6.89 -5.49
C MET A 171 18.41 5.53 -6.15
N GLU A 172 19.03 5.52 -7.32
CA GLU A 172 19.44 4.28 -8.00
C GLU A 172 20.38 3.44 -7.13
N GLU A 173 21.44 4.03 -6.57
CA GLU A 173 22.40 3.35 -5.69
C GLU A 173 21.73 2.78 -4.44
N THR A 174 20.84 3.56 -3.82
CA THR A 174 20.09 3.13 -2.62
C THR A 174 19.15 1.98 -2.97
N LEU A 175 18.42 2.06 -4.09
CA LEU A 175 17.54 0.99 -4.53
C LEU A 175 18.32 -0.30 -4.85
N HIS A 176 19.51 -0.20 -5.46
CA HIS A 176 20.39 -1.35 -5.65
C HIS A 176 20.75 -2.03 -4.33
N GLN A 177 21.11 -1.25 -3.30
CA GLN A 177 21.42 -1.79 -1.97
C GLN A 177 20.20 -2.50 -1.35
N CYS A 178 19.01 -1.92 -1.48
CA CYS A 178 17.78 -2.55 -0.99
C CYS A 178 17.49 -3.87 -1.72
N MET A 179 17.65 -3.89 -3.05
CA MET A 179 17.44 -5.11 -3.85
C MET A 179 18.46 -6.20 -3.52
N GLU A 180 19.73 -5.85 -3.29
CA GLU A 180 20.78 -6.77 -2.85
C GLU A 180 20.51 -7.33 -1.45
N ALA A 181 19.90 -6.53 -0.57
CA ALA A 181 19.47 -6.96 0.76
C ALA A 181 18.23 -7.87 0.75
N GLY A 182 17.51 -7.98 -0.38
CA GLY A 182 16.38 -8.90 -0.55
C GLY A 182 15.02 -8.24 -0.75
N ALA A 183 14.96 -6.95 -1.06
CA ALA A 183 13.71 -6.31 -1.44
C ALA A 183 13.09 -7.00 -2.66
N LEU A 184 11.76 -7.18 -2.66
CA LEU A 184 11.02 -7.76 -3.80
C LEU A 184 11.02 -6.85 -5.02
N GLY A 185 11.07 -5.54 -4.81
CA GLY A 185 10.97 -4.55 -5.86
C GLY A 185 10.71 -3.15 -5.32
N ILE A 186 10.11 -2.30 -6.15
CA ILE A 186 9.76 -0.92 -5.80
C ILE A 186 8.25 -0.69 -5.95
N SER A 187 7.63 -0.03 -4.98
CA SER A 187 6.23 0.38 -5.05
C SER A 187 6.08 1.87 -5.32
N TYR A 188 5.09 2.24 -6.10
CA TYR A 188 4.76 3.62 -6.43
C TYR A 188 3.45 4.04 -5.78
N GLY A 189 3.38 5.27 -5.25
CA GLY A 189 2.19 5.90 -4.72
C GLY A 189 2.00 7.27 -5.38
N LEU A 190 1.45 7.28 -6.61
CA LEU A 190 1.47 8.45 -7.49
C LEU A 190 0.35 9.46 -7.17
N GLN A 191 -0.46 9.19 -6.16
CA GLN A 191 -1.39 10.16 -5.58
C GLN A 191 -0.81 10.88 -4.36
N TYR A 192 0.28 10.36 -3.79
CA TYR A 192 0.85 10.87 -2.55
C TYR A 192 2.19 11.57 -2.81
N PRO A 193 2.36 12.81 -2.32
CA PRO A 193 3.68 13.45 -2.28
C PRO A 193 4.67 12.62 -1.42
N PRO A 194 5.95 12.60 -1.80
CA PRO A 194 6.57 13.22 -2.97
C PRO A 194 6.52 12.32 -4.22
N GLY A 195 5.94 11.11 -4.15
CA GLY A 195 5.79 10.19 -5.29
C GLY A 195 4.96 10.79 -6.42
N ALA A 196 3.97 11.62 -6.08
CA ALA A 196 3.10 12.31 -7.04
C ALA A 196 3.87 13.23 -8.01
N TYR A 197 5.04 13.70 -7.63
CA TYR A 197 5.86 14.64 -8.40
C TYR A 197 6.81 13.94 -9.39
N ALA A 198 6.86 12.61 -9.36
CA ALA A 198 7.74 11.85 -10.24
C ALA A 198 7.32 11.94 -11.70
N SER A 199 8.32 12.08 -12.59
CA SER A 199 8.14 11.93 -14.04
C SER A 199 8.09 10.44 -14.44
N THR A 200 7.51 10.17 -15.60
CA THR A 200 7.51 8.81 -16.15
C THR A 200 8.94 8.30 -16.40
N GLU A 201 9.85 9.19 -16.77
CA GLU A 201 11.28 8.90 -17.02
C GLU A 201 11.97 8.45 -15.72
N GLU A 202 11.74 9.11 -14.59
CA GLU A 202 12.25 8.70 -13.28
C GLU A 202 11.76 7.31 -12.93
N MET A 203 10.45 7.06 -13.09
CA MET A 203 9.87 5.75 -12.80
C MET A 203 10.46 4.65 -13.70
N VAL A 204 10.64 4.88 -14.98
CA VAL A 204 11.32 3.94 -15.91
C VAL A 204 12.75 3.65 -15.45
N HIS A 205 13.49 4.67 -15.06
CA HIS A 205 14.86 4.54 -14.59
C HIS A 205 14.96 3.62 -13.36
N LEU A 206 14.20 3.91 -12.32
CA LEU A 206 14.21 3.13 -11.09
C LEU A 206 13.59 1.72 -11.25
N SER A 207 12.52 1.59 -12.04
CA SER A 207 11.96 0.27 -12.37
C SER A 207 12.96 -0.62 -13.13
N SER A 208 13.84 -0.02 -13.95
CA SER A 208 14.91 -0.75 -14.64
C SER A 208 15.95 -1.32 -13.66
N VAL A 209 16.11 -0.70 -12.50
CA VAL A 209 16.94 -1.27 -11.42
C VAL A 209 16.27 -2.53 -10.87
N ALA A 210 15.00 -2.46 -10.48
CA ALA A 210 14.27 -3.62 -9.97
C ALA A 210 14.27 -4.79 -10.98
N ALA A 211 14.13 -4.50 -12.27
CA ALA A 211 14.14 -5.49 -13.33
C ALA A 211 15.47 -6.30 -13.40
N LYS A 212 16.62 -5.70 -13.04
CA LYS A 212 17.93 -6.41 -13.01
C LYS A 212 17.97 -7.56 -11.99
N TYR A 213 17.08 -7.49 -10.98
CA TYR A 213 16.95 -8.50 -9.91
C TYR A 213 15.72 -9.41 -10.10
N ASP A 214 15.11 -9.44 -11.29
CA ASP A 214 13.83 -10.11 -11.56
C ASP A 214 12.69 -9.63 -10.64
N GLY A 215 12.80 -8.41 -10.15
CA GLY A 215 11.87 -7.79 -9.20
C GLY A 215 10.53 -7.41 -9.81
N VAL A 216 9.70 -6.80 -8.97
CA VAL A 216 8.33 -6.39 -9.30
C VAL A 216 8.17 -4.90 -9.04
N ILE A 217 7.36 -4.22 -9.83
CA ILE A 217 6.84 -2.90 -9.50
C ILE A 217 5.36 -3.01 -9.14
N ALA A 218 4.94 -2.36 -8.07
CA ALA A 218 3.54 -2.22 -7.69
C ALA A 218 3.15 -0.74 -7.74
N ALA A 219 1.94 -0.41 -8.16
CA ALA A 219 1.57 0.99 -8.36
C ALA A 219 0.15 1.31 -7.91
N HIS A 220 0.06 2.16 -6.87
CA HIS A 220 -1.08 3.04 -6.69
C HIS A 220 -0.98 4.10 -7.78
N VAL A 221 -1.84 4.00 -8.79
CA VAL A 221 -1.77 4.82 -9.99
C VAL A 221 -2.09 6.29 -9.71
N ARG A 222 -1.70 7.18 -10.61
CA ARG A 222 -1.80 8.63 -10.45
C ARG A 222 -3.22 9.15 -10.31
N ASP A 223 -4.19 8.50 -10.92
CA ASP A 223 -5.62 8.84 -10.82
C ASP A 223 -6.47 7.58 -10.97
N GLU A 224 -7.28 7.29 -9.97
CA GLU A 224 -8.20 6.14 -9.96
C GLU A 224 -9.62 6.54 -10.43
N GLY A 225 -9.80 7.75 -10.89
CA GLY A 225 -11.08 8.34 -11.26
C GLY A 225 -11.14 8.81 -12.71
N ASN A 226 -11.09 10.12 -12.92
CA ASN A 226 -11.36 10.73 -14.23
C ASN A 226 -10.32 10.33 -15.27
N HIS A 227 -9.05 10.21 -14.89
CA HIS A 227 -7.91 9.86 -15.73
C HIS A 227 -7.37 8.44 -15.46
N LEU A 228 -8.22 7.52 -14.98
CA LEU A 228 -7.83 6.15 -14.65
C LEU A 228 -7.18 5.42 -15.85
N LEU A 229 -7.72 5.58 -17.05
CA LEU A 229 -7.20 4.91 -18.25
C LEU A 229 -5.79 5.40 -18.61
N GLU A 230 -5.56 6.69 -18.52
CA GLU A 230 -4.27 7.33 -18.76
C GLU A 230 -3.26 6.92 -17.70
N ALA A 231 -3.68 6.85 -16.43
CA ALA A 231 -2.83 6.44 -15.31
C ALA A 231 -2.40 4.96 -15.42
N ASP A 232 -3.31 4.06 -15.79
CA ASP A 232 -2.96 2.67 -16.04
C ASP A 232 -2.03 2.53 -17.26
N GLN A 233 -2.27 3.31 -18.33
CA GLN A 233 -1.39 3.32 -19.51
C GLN A 233 0.01 3.83 -19.19
N GLU A 234 0.16 4.83 -18.31
CA GLU A 234 1.44 5.32 -17.82
C GLU A 234 2.24 4.17 -17.17
N MET A 235 1.63 3.44 -16.22
CA MET A 235 2.31 2.35 -15.53
C MET A 235 2.60 1.16 -16.44
N ILE A 236 1.72 0.83 -17.37
CA ILE A 236 1.99 -0.19 -18.41
C ILE A 236 3.17 0.23 -19.30
N GLN A 237 3.29 1.52 -19.62
CA GLN A 237 4.44 2.05 -20.37
C GLN A 237 5.72 1.95 -19.53
N VAL A 238 5.69 2.28 -18.25
CA VAL A 238 6.83 2.11 -17.33
C VAL A 238 7.29 0.66 -17.31
N ALA A 239 6.36 -0.29 -17.09
CA ALA A 239 6.67 -1.71 -17.05
C ALA A 239 7.30 -2.21 -18.36
N ARG A 240 6.73 -1.79 -19.50
CA ARG A 240 7.25 -2.16 -20.82
C ARG A 240 8.65 -1.59 -21.07
N SER A 241 8.89 -0.32 -20.72
CA SER A 241 10.15 0.37 -20.99
C SER A 241 11.28 -0.12 -20.08
N SER A 242 10.95 -0.48 -18.83
CA SER A 242 11.90 -1.02 -17.85
C SER A 242 12.07 -2.55 -17.93
N HIS A 243 11.20 -3.25 -18.67
CA HIS A 243 11.09 -4.72 -18.69
C HIS A 243 10.78 -5.34 -17.32
N CYS A 244 10.13 -4.60 -16.43
CA CYS A 244 9.77 -5.05 -15.09
C CYS A 244 8.34 -5.63 -15.05
N LYS A 245 8.08 -6.57 -14.14
CA LYS A 245 6.73 -7.06 -13.85
C LYS A 245 5.96 -5.96 -13.12
N LEU A 246 4.67 -5.80 -13.42
CA LEU A 246 3.82 -4.76 -12.84
C LEU A 246 2.62 -5.38 -12.13
N VAL A 247 2.33 -4.89 -10.93
CA VAL A 247 1.04 -5.06 -10.25
C VAL A 247 0.38 -3.68 -10.14
N ILE A 248 -0.77 -3.48 -10.77
CA ILE A 248 -1.61 -2.30 -10.54
C ILE A 248 -2.35 -2.54 -9.24
N SER A 249 -2.02 -1.72 -8.23
CA SER A 249 -2.48 -1.88 -6.86
C SER A 249 -3.97 -1.55 -6.71
N HIS A 250 -4.68 -2.35 -5.88
CA HIS A 250 -6.09 -2.13 -5.48
C HIS A 250 -6.95 -1.56 -6.61
N HIS A 251 -6.86 -2.20 -7.78
CA HIS A 251 -7.43 -1.74 -9.03
C HIS A 251 -8.94 -1.47 -8.92
N LYS A 252 -9.34 -0.22 -9.17
CA LYS A 252 -10.72 0.24 -9.05
C LYS A 252 -10.99 1.49 -9.89
N ALA A 253 -12.27 1.82 -10.06
CA ALA A 253 -12.72 3.09 -10.60
C ALA A 253 -13.52 3.84 -9.52
N ILE A 254 -12.92 4.88 -8.93
CA ILE A 254 -13.56 5.68 -7.89
C ILE A 254 -14.51 6.72 -8.49
N ASN A 255 -15.50 7.10 -7.68
CA ASN A 255 -16.58 8.03 -8.00
C ASN A 255 -17.54 7.52 -9.09
N GLN A 256 -18.83 7.73 -8.84
CA GLN A 256 -19.92 7.20 -9.68
C GLN A 256 -19.80 7.47 -11.19
N PRO A 257 -19.35 8.67 -11.65
CA PRO A 257 -19.18 8.94 -13.09
C PRO A 257 -18.15 8.03 -13.79
N ASN A 258 -17.27 7.39 -13.03
CA ASN A 258 -16.20 6.54 -13.54
C ASN A 258 -16.53 5.04 -13.48
N TRP A 259 -17.64 4.66 -12.85
CA TRP A 259 -18.01 3.25 -12.72
C TRP A 259 -18.14 2.59 -14.09
N GLY A 260 -17.60 1.39 -14.19
CA GLY A 260 -17.50 0.63 -15.44
C GLY A 260 -16.23 0.88 -16.26
N LYS A 261 -15.39 1.88 -15.91
CA LYS A 261 -14.09 2.07 -16.56
C LYS A 261 -13.16 0.86 -16.36
N SER A 262 -13.33 0.11 -15.27
CA SER A 262 -12.54 -1.10 -14.98
C SER A 262 -12.59 -2.13 -16.12
N GLN A 263 -13.66 -2.24 -16.88
CA GLN A 263 -13.70 -3.11 -18.07
C GLN A 263 -12.68 -2.69 -19.13
N LYS A 264 -12.47 -1.38 -19.30
CA LYS A 264 -11.50 -0.85 -20.27
C LYS A 264 -10.06 -1.00 -19.77
N THR A 265 -9.83 -0.77 -18.49
CA THR A 265 -8.50 -0.93 -17.90
C THR A 265 -8.08 -2.40 -17.86
N LEU A 266 -8.97 -3.34 -17.53
CA LEU A 266 -8.69 -4.77 -17.67
C LEU A 266 -8.34 -5.15 -19.12
N SER A 267 -9.03 -4.59 -20.10
CA SER A 267 -8.68 -4.80 -21.52
C SER A 267 -7.29 -4.24 -21.87
N LEU A 268 -6.85 -3.12 -21.25
CA LEU A 268 -5.48 -2.60 -21.41
C LEU A 268 -4.45 -3.57 -20.84
N ILE A 269 -4.70 -4.13 -19.66
CA ILE A 269 -3.84 -5.15 -19.01
C ILE A 269 -3.74 -6.40 -19.90
N GLU A 270 -4.86 -6.92 -20.38
CA GLU A 270 -4.89 -8.07 -21.30
C GLU A 270 -4.09 -7.82 -22.58
N GLN A 271 -4.27 -6.66 -23.20
CA GLN A 271 -3.53 -6.27 -24.41
C GLN A 271 -2.03 -6.10 -24.14
N ALA A 272 -1.63 -5.58 -22.97
CA ALA A 272 -0.24 -5.48 -22.59
C ALA A 272 0.38 -6.88 -22.45
N ASN A 273 -0.32 -7.81 -21.81
CA ASN A 273 0.13 -9.19 -21.62
C ASN A 273 0.24 -9.95 -22.95
N GLN A 274 -0.71 -9.76 -23.89
CA GLN A 274 -0.62 -10.31 -25.24
C GLN A 274 0.61 -9.80 -26.03
N ARG A 275 1.14 -8.65 -25.65
CA ARG A 275 2.36 -8.06 -26.24
C ARG A 275 3.64 -8.41 -25.46
N GLY A 276 3.55 -9.34 -24.52
CA GLY A 276 4.69 -9.85 -23.75
C GLY A 276 5.07 -9.06 -22.50
N CYS A 277 4.23 -8.14 -22.04
CA CYS A 277 4.36 -7.56 -20.71
C CYS A 277 3.86 -8.55 -19.67
N ASN A 278 4.31 -8.39 -18.41
CA ASN A 278 3.80 -9.13 -17.26
C ASN A 278 3.06 -8.15 -16.35
N VAL A 279 1.78 -7.92 -16.61
CA VAL A 279 0.94 -6.98 -15.87
C VAL A 279 -0.17 -7.72 -15.15
N TYR A 280 -0.29 -7.47 -13.87
CA TYR A 280 -1.30 -8.00 -12.97
C TYR A 280 -2.00 -6.85 -12.26
N CYS A 281 -3.04 -7.14 -11.52
CA CYS A 281 -3.66 -6.21 -10.56
C CYS A 281 -4.09 -6.97 -9.32
N ASP A 282 -4.10 -6.30 -8.19
CA ASP A 282 -4.73 -6.77 -6.96
C ASP A 282 -6.03 -6.02 -6.67
N GLN A 283 -6.82 -6.52 -5.74
CA GLN A 283 -8.07 -5.90 -5.31
C GLN A 283 -8.47 -6.41 -3.93
N TYR A 284 -8.95 -5.51 -3.08
CA TYR A 284 -9.56 -5.88 -1.80
C TYR A 284 -11.05 -6.26 -1.96
N PRO A 285 -11.61 -7.09 -1.06
CA PRO A 285 -12.99 -7.58 -1.15
C PRO A 285 -14.02 -6.64 -0.50
N TYR A 286 -13.80 -5.32 -0.58
CA TYR A 286 -14.66 -4.32 0.03
C TYR A 286 -15.27 -3.39 -1.02
N THR A 287 -16.46 -2.83 -0.72
CA THR A 287 -17.13 -1.85 -1.58
C THR A 287 -16.74 -0.40 -1.24
N ALA A 288 -15.78 -0.20 -0.37
CA ALA A 288 -15.23 1.08 0.04
C ALA A 288 -13.70 1.03 0.02
N SER A 289 -13.06 2.17 -0.16
CA SER A 289 -11.61 2.36 0.01
C SER A 289 -11.34 3.18 1.26
N SER A 290 -10.15 3.03 1.83
CA SER A 290 -9.66 3.85 2.95
C SER A 290 -8.41 4.60 2.52
N THR A 291 -8.34 5.88 2.90
CA THR A 291 -7.16 6.74 2.68
C THR A 291 -7.23 7.95 3.62
N GLY A 292 -6.11 8.62 3.84
CA GLY A 292 -6.06 9.84 4.63
C GLY A 292 -6.95 10.96 4.07
N LEU A 293 -7.67 11.67 4.93
CA LEU A 293 -8.55 12.77 4.54
C LEU A 293 -7.79 13.88 3.82
N LYS A 294 -6.50 14.05 4.11
CA LYS A 294 -5.54 14.93 3.40
C LYS A 294 -5.54 14.72 1.88
N SER A 295 -5.87 13.54 1.39
CA SER A 295 -6.02 13.26 -0.05
C SER A 295 -7.11 14.10 -0.76
N ARG A 296 -7.96 14.79 0.00
CA ARG A 296 -8.94 15.73 -0.53
C ARG A 296 -8.33 17.09 -0.86
N ILE A 297 -7.18 17.43 -0.31
CA ILE A 297 -6.41 18.63 -0.68
C ILE A 297 -5.74 18.37 -2.04
N PRO A 298 -5.78 19.35 -2.98
CA PRO A 298 -5.09 19.21 -4.26
C PRO A 298 -3.59 18.96 -4.10
N GLN A 299 -3.03 18.02 -4.87
CA GLN A 299 -1.64 17.57 -4.77
C GLN A 299 -0.61 18.72 -4.79
N HIS A 300 -0.79 19.73 -5.66
CA HIS A 300 0.14 20.86 -5.78
C HIS A 300 0.23 21.74 -4.52
N LEU A 301 -0.70 21.59 -3.57
CA LEU A 301 -0.67 22.31 -2.28
C LEU A 301 0.10 21.53 -1.21
N HIS A 302 0.30 20.22 -1.37
CA HIS A 302 0.98 19.41 -0.35
C HIS A 302 2.45 19.81 -0.15
N SER A 303 3.12 20.36 -1.19
CA SER A 303 4.49 20.86 -1.09
C SER A 303 4.66 22.05 -0.13
N LEU A 304 3.55 22.66 0.27
CA LEU A 304 3.57 23.74 1.28
C LEU A 304 3.87 23.21 2.70
N GLY A 305 3.66 21.92 2.94
CA GLY A 305 3.78 21.31 4.25
C GLY A 305 2.57 21.60 5.16
N GLU A 306 2.48 20.80 6.21
CA GLU A 306 1.33 20.76 7.13
C GLU A 306 1.02 22.13 7.75
N ASN A 307 1.99 22.76 8.38
CA ASN A 307 1.78 24.03 9.08
C ASN A 307 1.22 25.14 8.17
N GLN A 308 1.68 25.20 6.92
CA GLN A 308 1.18 26.19 5.98
C GLN A 308 -0.20 25.83 5.46
N LEU A 309 -0.51 24.55 5.23
CA LEU A 309 -1.85 24.10 4.86
C LEU A 309 -2.87 24.41 5.96
N ILE A 310 -2.54 24.12 7.22
CA ILE A 310 -3.37 24.47 8.38
C ILE A 310 -3.58 25.99 8.45
N SER A 311 -2.52 26.77 8.23
CA SER A 311 -2.63 28.23 8.21
C SER A 311 -3.59 28.73 7.12
N LEU A 312 -3.51 28.17 5.90
CA LEU A 312 -4.40 28.52 4.78
C LEU A 312 -5.86 28.15 5.06
N MET A 313 -6.11 27.00 5.68
CA MET A 313 -7.46 26.55 6.04
C MET A 313 -8.03 27.29 7.24
N SER A 314 -7.18 27.82 8.14
CA SER A 314 -7.58 28.57 9.32
C SER A 314 -7.79 30.06 9.04
N ASP A 315 -7.19 30.61 7.99
CA ASP A 315 -7.31 32.02 7.61
C ASP A 315 -8.64 32.28 6.90
N PRO A 316 -9.54 33.13 7.45
CA PRO A 316 -10.85 33.41 6.85
C PRO A 316 -10.79 33.96 5.43
N GLU A 317 -9.73 34.71 5.05
CA GLU A 317 -9.58 35.27 3.70
C GLU A 317 -9.14 34.20 2.68
N GLN A 318 -8.35 33.22 3.10
CA GLN A 318 -7.81 32.16 2.24
C GLN A 318 -8.66 30.88 2.25
N ARG A 319 -9.45 30.69 3.29
CA ARG A 319 -10.32 29.51 3.47
C ARG A 319 -11.28 29.28 2.29
N SER A 320 -11.84 30.35 1.71
CA SER A 320 -12.71 30.25 0.53
C SER A 320 -11.94 29.74 -0.72
N MET A 321 -10.67 30.09 -0.86
CA MET A 321 -9.79 29.56 -1.92
C MET A 321 -9.55 28.07 -1.70
N MET A 322 -9.22 27.66 -0.48
CA MET A 322 -9.02 26.25 -0.11
C MET A 322 -10.28 25.43 -0.34
N GLN A 323 -11.45 25.94 0.04
CA GLN A 323 -12.75 25.30 -0.21
C GLN A 323 -12.96 25.02 -1.70
N ASN A 324 -12.74 26.03 -2.56
CA ASN A 324 -12.84 25.85 -4.01
C ASN A 324 -11.83 24.83 -4.56
N ALA A 325 -10.62 24.83 -4.03
CA ALA A 325 -9.58 23.87 -4.40
C ALA A 325 -9.96 22.44 -4.00
N ILE A 326 -10.44 22.22 -2.77
CA ILE A 326 -10.90 20.93 -2.28
C ILE A 326 -12.10 20.41 -3.07
N LEU A 327 -13.06 21.27 -3.38
CA LEU A 327 -14.24 20.90 -4.18
C LEU A 327 -13.90 20.57 -5.63
N ALA A 328 -12.81 21.10 -6.18
CA ALA A 328 -12.34 20.83 -7.54
C ALA A 328 -13.44 20.97 -8.62
N GLY A 329 -14.30 22.00 -8.48
CA GLY A 329 -15.42 22.27 -9.38
C GLY A 329 -16.66 21.38 -9.15
N MET A 330 -16.66 20.50 -8.16
CA MET A 330 -17.82 19.71 -7.74
C MET A 330 -18.62 20.47 -6.67
N ASN A 331 -19.90 20.11 -6.50
CA ASN A 331 -20.63 20.50 -5.31
C ASN A 331 -20.30 19.55 -4.13
N PRO A 332 -20.60 19.95 -2.85
CA PRO A 332 -20.28 19.11 -1.69
C PRO A 332 -20.87 17.70 -1.74
N GLU A 333 -22.09 17.50 -2.29
CA GLU A 333 -22.70 16.17 -2.42
C GLU A 333 -21.92 15.27 -3.38
N GLN A 334 -21.46 15.83 -4.50
CA GLN A 334 -20.62 15.09 -5.45
C GLN A 334 -19.23 14.77 -4.88
N ARG A 335 -18.68 15.66 -4.04
CA ARG A 335 -17.34 15.50 -3.47
C ARG A 335 -17.31 14.57 -2.26
N PHE A 336 -18.32 14.64 -1.39
CA PHE A 336 -18.34 13.97 -0.09
C PHE A 336 -19.49 12.99 0.10
N GLY A 337 -20.41 12.85 -0.86
CA GLY A 337 -21.62 12.03 -0.73
C GLY A 337 -21.39 10.55 -0.41
N THR A 338 -20.20 10.05 -0.70
CA THR A 338 -19.77 8.68 -0.39
C THR A 338 -18.59 8.64 0.57
N THR A 339 -18.27 9.76 1.23
CA THR A 339 -17.14 9.85 2.17
C THR A 339 -17.64 9.66 3.61
N MET A 340 -17.02 8.74 4.31
CA MET A 340 -17.25 8.44 5.72
C MET A 340 -15.97 8.69 6.51
N PHE A 341 -16.07 9.23 7.71
CA PHE A 341 -14.96 9.31 8.63
C PHE A 341 -14.60 7.91 9.13
N GLY A 342 -13.39 7.43 8.78
CA GLY A 342 -12.86 6.16 9.26
C GLY A 342 -12.38 6.27 10.70
N ALA A 343 -11.58 7.29 10.97
CA ALA A 343 -11.14 7.70 12.29
C ALA A 343 -10.86 9.21 12.28
N SER A 344 -10.98 9.84 13.43
CA SER A 344 -10.55 11.22 13.69
C SER A 344 -10.16 11.29 15.16
N PRO A 345 -8.86 11.44 15.49
CA PRO A 345 -8.40 11.53 16.87
C PRO A 345 -9.01 12.70 17.64
N ALA A 346 -9.14 13.86 17.01
CA ALA A 346 -9.76 15.03 17.61
C ALA A 346 -11.30 14.90 17.74
N HIS A 347 -11.93 14.13 16.85
CA HIS A 347 -13.38 13.98 16.78
C HIS A 347 -13.82 12.50 16.72
N PRO A 348 -13.52 11.70 17.76
CA PRO A 348 -13.81 10.27 17.73
C PRO A 348 -15.32 9.96 17.56
N GLU A 349 -16.21 10.89 17.91
CA GLU A 349 -17.65 10.80 17.72
C GLU A 349 -18.09 10.85 16.25
N TYR A 350 -17.21 11.25 15.30
CA TYR A 350 -17.49 11.22 13.86
C TYR A 350 -17.19 9.85 13.24
N THR A 351 -16.42 9.02 13.90
CA THR A 351 -16.03 7.70 13.38
C THR A 351 -17.24 6.88 12.95
N GLY A 352 -17.22 6.36 11.73
CA GLY A 352 -18.29 5.58 11.12
C GLY A 352 -19.46 6.41 10.58
N LYS A 353 -19.41 7.75 10.64
CA LYS A 353 -20.46 8.62 10.12
C LYS A 353 -20.10 9.23 8.77
N MET A 354 -21.10 9.41 7.92
CA MET A 354 -20.94 10.10 6.65
C MET A 354 -20.64 11.59 6.86
N VAL A 355 -19.72 12.15 6.07
CA VAL A 355 -19.37 13.59 6.13
C VAL A 355 -20.61 14.47 6.00
N LEU A 356 -21.52 14.14 5.06
CA LEU A 356 -22.76 14.93 4.86
C LEU A 356 -23.73 14.86 6.03
N ASP A 357 -23.78 13.74 6.75
CA ASP A 357 -24.67 13.59 7.90
C ASP A 357 -24.14 14.41 9.09
N VAL A 358 -22.84 14.32 9.37
CA VAL A 358 -22.21 15.15 10.42
C VAL A 358 -22.36 16.63 10.11
N ALA A 359 -22.13 17.05 8.87
CA ALA A 359 -22.29 18.44 8.45
C ALA A 359 -23.73 18.94 8.64
N ARG A 360 -24.72 18.11 8.31
CA ARG A 360 -26.15 18.41 8.53
C ARG A 360 -26.47 18.57 10.01
N ASP A 361 -26.03 17.63 10.85
CA ASP A 361 -26.27 17.64 12.29
C ASP A 361 -25.66 18.89 12.95
N LEU A 362 -24.50 19.33 12.46
CA LEU A 362 -23.81 20.54 12.93
C LEU A 362 -24.30 21.84 12.26
N GLN A 363 -25.20 21.76 11.27
CA GLN A 363 -25.64 22.88 10.43
C GLN A 363 -24.45 23.62 9.78
N LYS A 364 -23.45 22.86 9.30
CA LYS A 364 -22.20 23.36 8.73
C LYS A 364 -22.06 22.95 7.26
N ASP A 365 -21.37 23.76 6.48
CA ASP A 365 -20.98 23.34 5.13
C ASP A 365 -20.05 22.12 5.18
N PRO A 366 -20.26 21.09 4.36
CA PRO A 366 -19.45 19.87 4.42
C PRO A 366 -17.95 20.10 4.14
N CYS A 367 -17.61 21.05 3.27
CA CYS A 367 -16.21 21.37 3.00
C CYS A 367 -15.57 22.12 4.17
N GLU A 368 -16.34 23.01 4.82
CA GLU A 368 -15.91 23.68 6.06
C GLU A 368 -15.65 22.67 7.18
N LEU A 369 -16.54 21.65 7.32
CA LEU A 369 -16.34 20.57 8.28
C LEU A 369 -15.05 19.79 8.00
N VAL A 370 -14.81 19.43 6.74
CA VAL A 370 -13.60 18.68 6.34
C VAL A 370 -12.34 19.48 6.63
N MET A 371 -12.33 20.78 6.34
CA MET A 371 -11.19 21.65 6.65
C MET A 371 -10.93 21.76 8.16
N ASP A 372 -12.00 21.84 8.97
CA ASP A 372 -11.82 21.89 10.43
C ASP A 372 -11.23 20.57 10.95
N VAL A 373 -11.77 19.42 10.52
CA VAL A 373 -11.25 18.12 10.94
C VAL A 373 -9.79 17.97 10.54
N LEU A 374 -9.42 18.38 9.32
CA LEU A 374 -8.02 18.38 8.87
C LEU A 374 -7.12 19.26 9.74
N CYS A 375 -7.60 20.43 10.18
CA CYS A 375 -6.85 21.30 11.08
C CYS A 375 -6.74 20.72 12.50
N ASP A 376 -7.83 20.16 13.01
CA ASP A 376 -7.92 19.66 14.38
C ASP A 376 -7.17 18.33 14.56
N ASP A 377 -7.13 17.48 13.52
CA ASP A 377 -6.39 16.20 13.49
C ASP A 377 -4.91 16.40 13.07
N HIS A 378 -4.48 17.63 12.80
CA HIS A 378 -3.14 17.94 12.32
C HIS A 378 -2.77 17.27 10.97
N LEU A 379 -3.79 17.19 10.04
CA LEU A 379 -3.67 16.61 8.69
C LEU A 379 -3.47 15.10 8.69
#